data_d19c59f200184df53a132f1d13eaf255
#
_entry.id   d19c59f200184df53a132f1d13eaf255
#
_cell.length_a   1.000
_cell.length_b   1.000
_cell.length_c   1.000
_cell.angle_alpha   90.00
_cell.angle_beta   90.00
_cell.angle_gamma   90.00
#
_symmetry.space_group_name_H-M   'P 1'
#
loop_
_entity.id
_entity.type
_entity.pdbx_description
1 polymer ?
#
loop_
_entity_poly.entity_id
_entity_poly.type
_entity_poly.pdbx_seq_one_letter_code
_entity_poly.pdbx_strand_id
1 'polypeptide(L)'
;MQAKTLLGGVEHSESLHPIEQSLAPGQIFDLGNLPRQGNGPPRFFKIPPWLAGTWHKESQTDFYRYSYLTKQTDITTRTGPARSDGSWGTQRDEDGTVWQYDATPFNSTVDSGSEFVVQLVRVSEPVEESDKVFVRRSLDTQIRVDKMTGRIRAVESGEQLTTYYPEQDGLVKRESSAKVFDANGNPLLLGKSFSYETRVAPFQPQDVYQGKDVRSIFLDFMKARKESAQSGSSQ
;
A
#
# COMPACT_ATOMS: atom_id res chain seq x y z
N MET A 1 6.40 -22.69 16.59
CA MET A 1 5.86 -22.69 15.20
C MET A 1 6.81 -21.85 14.36
N GLN A 2 7.43 -22.40 13.33
CA GLN A 2 8.30 -21.61 12.46
C GLN A 2 7.44 -20.70 11.58
N ALA A 3 7.64 -19.40 11.69
CA ALA A 3 7.12 -18.45 10.72
C ALA A 3 7.68 -18.80 9.33
N LYS A 4 6.81 -18.94 8.33
CA LYS A 4 7.27 -19.14 6.95
C LYS A 4 7.73 -17.80 6.42
N THR A 5 9.03 -17.65 6.23
CA THR A 5 9.66 -16.49 5.58
C THR A 5 9.07 -16.34 4.18
N LEU A 6 8.61 -15.13 3.85
CA LEU A 6 8.26 -14.75 2.48
C LEU A 6 9.53 -14.66 1.63
N LEU A 7 9.43 -14.89 0.34
CA LEU A 7 10.51 -14.57 -0.62
C LEU A 7 10.91 -13.11 -0.43
N GLY A 8 12.18 -12.86 -0.02
CA GLY A 8 12.68 -11.53 0.33
C GLY A 8 12.98 -11.33 1.83
N GLY A 9 12.68 -12.29 2.71
CA GLY A 9 13.06 -12.23 4.14
C GLY A 9 12.22 -11.29 5.01
N VAL A 10 11.16 -10.69 4.47
CA VAL A 10 10.26 -9.79 5.22
C VAL A 10 9.10 -10.59 5.80
N GLU A 11 8.90 -10.46 7.09
CA GLU A 11 7.81 -11.12 7.81
C GLU A 11 6.72 -10.12 8.22
N HIS A 12 5.48 -10.61 8.27
CA HIS A 12 4.38 -9.85 8.85
C HIS A 12 4.59 -9.62 10.34
N SER A 13 4.09 -8.49 10.81
CA SER A 13 3.99 -8.18 12.23
C SER A 13 3.23 -9.29 12.97
N GLU A 14 3.64 -9.64 14.18
CA GLU A 14 2.91 -10.60 15.02
C GLU A 14 1.56 -10.01 15.46
N SER A 15 1.56 -8.73 15.82
CA SER A 15 0.39 -7.93 16.23
C SER A 15 0.54 -6.49 15.72
N LEU A 16 -0.56 -5.75 15.67
CA LEU A 16 -0.57 -4.31 15.41
C LEU A 16 -1.02 -3.54 16.66
N HIS A 17 -0.80 -2.23 16.66
CA HIS A 17 -1.39 -1.38 17.70
C HIS A 17 -2.93 -1.43 17.59
N PRO A 18 -3.64 -1.42 18.73
CA PRO A 18 -5.09 -1.28 18.74
C PRO A 18 -5.54 -0.06 17.96
N ILE A 19 -6.73 -0.17 17.35
CA ILE A 19 -7.35 0.91 16.62
C ILE A 19 -7.81 1.99 17.63
N GLU A 20 -7.72 3.25 17.21
CA GLU A 20 -8.13 4.40 18.03
C GLU A 20 -9.60 4.28 18.45
N GLN A 21 -9.91 4.64 19.71
CA GLN A 21 -11.26 4.56 20.28
C GLN A 21 -12.31 5.31 19.47
N SER A 22 -11.94 6.41 18.81
CA SER A 22 -12.82 7.18 17.93
C SER A 22 -13.29 6.41 16.69
N LEU A 23 -12.57 5.36 16.30
CA LEU A 23 -12.90 4.48 15.18
C LEU A 23 -13.49 3.13 15.62
N ALA A 24 -13.79 2.96 16.92
CA ALA A 24 -14.36 1.70 17.42
C ALA A 24 -15.78 1.45 16.90
N PRO A 25 -16.20 0.18 16.75
CA PRO A 25 -17.57 -0.16 16.40
C PRO A 25 -18.60 0.49 17.33
N GLY A 26 -19.69 1.01 16.74
CA GLY A 26 -20.74 1.75 17.44
C GLY A 26 -20.55 3.27 17.49
N GLN A 27 -19.33 3.78 17.26
CA GLN A 27 -19.07 5.21 17.16
C GLN A 27 -19.70 5.80 15.88
N ILE A 28 -20.01 7.10 15.91
CA ILE A 28 -20.38 7.85 14.71
C ILE A 28 -19.09 8.08 13.90
N PHE A 29 -19.13 7.72 12.62
CA PHE A 29 -18.00 7.95 11.73
C PHE A 29 -17.92 9.41 11.33
N ASP A 30 -16.74 10.01 11.48
CA ASP A 30 -16.43 11.34 11.03
C ASP A 30 -15.09 11.34 10.26
N LEU A 31 -15.12 11.77 9.00
CA LEU A 31 -13.92 11.94 8.18
C LEU A 31 -12.90 12.90 8.80
N GLY A 32 -13.36 13.86 9.61
CA GLY A 32 -12.51 14.79 10.35
C GLY A 32 -11.61 14.12 11.39
N ASN A 33 -12.02 12.95 11.88
CA ASN A 33 -11.25 12.17 12.86
C ASN A 33 -10.18 11.28 12.23
N LEU A 34 -10.15 11.15 10.88
CA LEU A 34 -9.11 10.38 10.22
C LEU A 34 -7.78 11.13 10.27
N PRO A 35 -6.66 10.41 10.47
CA PRO A 35 -5.34 10.99 10.34
C PRO A 35 -5.16 11.66 8.99
N ARG A 36 -4.67 12.88 9.00
CA ARG A 36 -4.31 13.63 7.79
C ARG A 36 -2.80 13.56 7.61
N GLN A 37 -2.35 13.73 6.37
CA GLN A 37 -0.92 13.86 6.11
C GLN A 37 -0.36 14.99 6.99
N GLY A 38 0.66 14.66 7.80
CA GLY A 38 1.29 15.61 8.72
C GLY A 38 2.06 16.69 7.97
N ASN A 39 2.48 17.74 8.72
CA ASN A 39 3.36 18.81 8.23
C ASN A 39 4.85 18.36 8.19
N GLY A 40 5.13 17.07 8.20
CA GLY A 40 6.48 16.54 8.08
C GLY A 40 7.09 16.80 6.69
N PRO A 41 8.42 16.61 6.55
CA PRO A 41 9.06 16.75 5.25
C PRO A 41 8.46 15.76 4.24
N PRO A 42 8.34 16.17 2.98
CA PRO A 42 7.82 15.29 1.93
C PRO A 42 8.74 14.07 1.77
N ARG A 43 8.12 12.90 1.58
CA ARG A 43 8.83 11.64 1.40
C ARG A 43 8.70 11.18 -0.03
N PHE A 44 9.85 10.78 -0.61
CA PHE A 44 9.92 10.14 -1.91
C PHE A 44 10.77 8.88 -1.78
N PHE A 45 10.41 7.85 -2.53
CA PHE A 45 11.21 6.65 -2.68
C PHE A 45 11.40 6.32 -4.16
N LYS A 46 12.48 5.61 -4.45
CA LYS A 46 12.81 5.25 -5.83
C LYS A 46 11.90 4.15 -6.35
N ILE A 47 11.69 4.15 -7.64
CA ILE A 47 10.96 3.10 -8.38
C ILE A 47 11.90 2.51 -9.42
N PRO A 48 12.05 1.18 -9.48
CA PRO A 48 12.83 0.54 -10.53
C PRO A 48 12.29 0.92 -11.92
N PRO A 49 13.15 1.19 -12.91
CA PRO A 49 12.72 1.64 -14.24
C PRO A 49 11.72 0.71 -14.91
N TRP A 50 11.84 -0.61 -14.67
CA TRP A 50 10.94 -1.61 -15.22
C TRP A 50 9.53 -1.55 -14.61
N LEU A 51 9.35 -0.98 -13.41
CA LEU A 51 8.05 -0.82 -12.74
C LEU A 51 7.40 0.53 -13.04
N ALA A 52 8.18 1.53 -13.49
CA ALA A 52 7.65 2.86 -13.76
C ALA A 52 6.63 2.87 -14.91
N GLY A 53 5.45 3.49 -14.68
CA GLY A 53 4.38 3.59 -15.67
C GLY A 53 3.00 3.30 -15.08
N THR A 54 2.00 3.19 -15.96
CA THR A 54 0.63 2.84 -15.60
C THR A 54 0.35 1.39 -15.97
N TRP A 55 -0.21 0.66 -15.03
CA TRP A 55 -0.41 -0.79 -15.10
C TRP A 55 -1.88 -1.14 -14.92
N HIS A 56 -2.33 -2.15 -15.64
CA HIS A 56 -3.67 -2.72 -15.56
C HIS A 56 -3.61 -4.16 -15.06
N LYS A 57 -4.46 -4.45 -14.07
CA LYS A 57 -4.72 -5.79 -13.56
C LYS A 57 -6.14 -6.22 -13.93
N GLU A 58 -6.31 -7.39 -14.52
CA GLU A 58 -7.62 -7.93 -14.90
C GLU A 58 -8.17 -8.94 -13.87
N SER A 59 -7.29 -9.77 -13.32
CA SER A 59 -7.68 -10.86 -12.42
C SER A 59 -6.65 -11.07 -11.32
N GLN A 60 -7.06 -11.81 -10.29
CA GLN A 60 -6.22 -12.23 -9.19
C GLN A 60 -6.46 -13.71 -8.89
N THR A 61 -5.41 -14.41 -8.50
CA THR A 61 -5.46 -15.80 -8.06
C THR A 61 -5.10 -15.87 -6.59
N ASP A 62 -6.06 -16.23 -5.75
CA ASP A 62 -5.85 -16.55 -4.34
C ASP A 62 -5.49 -18.02 -4.23
N PHE A 63 -4.43 -18.35 -3.46
CA PHE A 63 -3.93 -19.73 -3.37
C PHE A 63 -3.64 -20.20 -1.95
N TYR A 64 -3.77 -19.30 -0.97
CA TYR A 64 -3.53 -19.64 0.43
C TYR A 64 -4.36 -18.74 1.33
N ARG A 65 -5.00 -19.33 2.33
CA ARG A 65 -5.71 -18.63 3.40
C ARG A 65 -5.53 -19.40 4.72
N TYR A 66 -5.14 -18.67 5.76
CA TYR A 66 -5.03 -19.23 7.11
C TYR A 66 -5.85 -18.40 8.09
N SER A 67 -6.75 -19.04 8.84
CA SER A 67 -7.53 -18.41 9.89
C SER A 67 -6.84 -18.58 11.25
N TYR A 68 -6.49 -17.48 11.90
CA TYR A 68 -5.93 -17.50 13.25
C TYR A 68 -6.98 -17.88 14.31
N LEU A 69 -8.28 -17.68 14.01
CA LEU A 69 -9.37 -18.03 14.92
C LEU A 69 -9.61 -19.53 14.95
N THR A 70 -9.76 -20.16 13.77
CA THR A 70 -10.07 -21.59 13.65
C THR A 70 -8.85 -22.46 13.52
N LYS A 71 -7.66 -21.88 13.32
CA LYS A 71 -6.38 -22.59 13.02
C LYS A 71 -6.44 -23.44 11.76
N GLN A 72 -7.36 -23.12 10.84
CA GLN A 72 -7.53 -23.84 9.59
C GLN A 72 -6.79 -23.19 8.45
N THR A 73 -6.23 -24.02 7.58
CA THR A 73 -5.59 -23.58 6.34
C THR A 73 -6.44 -24.04 5.15
N ASP A 74 -6.72 -23.13 4.23
CA ASP A 74 -7.30 -23.40 2.92
C ASP A 74 -6.23 -23.09 1.85
N ILE A 75 -5.89 -24.09 1.04
CA ILE A 75 -4.93 -23.99 -0.07
C ILE A 75 -5.63 -24.08 -1.43
N THR A 76 -6.94 -23.96 -1.45
CA THR A 76 -7.70 -24.01 -2.70
C THR A 76 -7.40 -22.78 -3.54
N THR A 77 -6.91 -23.02 -4.75
CA THR A 77 -6.64 -21.94 -5.71
C THR A 77 -7.95 -21.49 -6.36
N ARG A 78 -8.20 -20.17 -6.31
CA ARG A 78 -9.36 -19.53 -6.89
C ARG A 78 -8.92 -18.31 -7.69
N THR A 79 -9.23 -18.29 -8.98
CA THR A 79 -9.01 -17.12 -9.84
C THR A 79 -10.32 -16.40 -10.07
N GLY A 80 -10.33 -15.10 -9.87
CA GLY A 80 -11.50 -14.26 -10.08
C GLY A 80 -11.15 -12.89 -10.70
N PRO A 81 -12.16 -12.17 -11.21
CA PRO A 81 -11.96 -10.82 -11.71
C PRO A 81 -11.54 -9.90 -10.56
N ALA A 82 -10.48 -9.09 -10.80
CA ALA A 82 -9.96 -8.13 -9.82
C ALA A 82 -9.34 -6.94 -10.57
N ARG A 83 -10.21 -6.25 -11.33
CA ARG A 83 -9.81 -5.14 -12.21
C ARG A 83 -9.34 -3.95 -11.41
N SER A 84 -8.17 -3.46 -11.72
CA SER A 84 -7.66 -2.20 -11.17
C SER A 84 -6.57 -1.63 -12.05
N ASP A 85 -6.50 -0.31 -12.09
CA ASP A 85 -5.40 0.44 -12.66
C ASP A 85 -4.55 1.02 -11.53
N GLY A 86 -3.25 1.09 -11.76
CA GLY A 86 -2.30 1.67 -10.82
C GLY A 86 -1.13 2.32 -11.55
N SER A 87 -0.53 3.34 -10.95
CA SER A 87 0.63 4.01 -11.52
C SER A 87 1.79 4.00 -10.54
N TRP A 88 3.00 3.76 -11.08
CA TRP A 88 4.26 3.84 -10.36
C TRP A 88 5.13 4.93 -10.92
N GLY A 89 5.64 5.77 -10.01
CA GLY A 89 6.42 6.94 -10.34
C GLY A 89 5.58 8.21 -10.44
N THR A 90 6.06 9.29 -9.80
CA THR A 90 5.45 10.62 -9.86
C THR A 90 6.40 11.64 -10.45
N GLN A 91 7.72 11.50 -10.21
CA GLN A 91 8.75 12.42 -10.67
C GLN A 91 9.96 11.68 -11.23
N ARG A 92 10.79 12.41 -11.98
CA ARG A 92 12.09 11.93 -12.46
C ARG A 92 13.14 13.00 -12.16
N ASP A 93 14.29 12.58 -11.64
CA ASP A 93 15.44 13.48 -11.43
C ASP A 93 16.28 13.65 -12.70
N GLU A 94 17.32 14.48 -12.58
CA GLU A 94 18.26 14.80 -13.67
C GLU A 94 19.06 13.57 -14.13
N ASP A 95 19.25 12.58 -13.25
CA ASP A 95 19.96 11.33 -13.54
C ASP A 95 19.05 10.27 -14.17
N GLY A 96 17.77 10.58 -14.36
CA GLY A 96 16.78 9.67 -14.95
C GLY A 96 16.12 8.73 -13.96
N THR A 97 16.45 8.78 -12.66
CA THR A 97 15.83 7.98 -11.61
C THR A 97 14.36 8.38 -11.44
N VAL A 98 13.48 7.39 -11.40
CA VAL A 98 12.05 7.61 -11.14
C VAL A 98 11.77 7.55 -9.65
N TRP A 99 10.98 8.51 -9.18
CA TRP A 99 10.61 8.66 -7.77
C TRP A 99 9.09 8.62 -7.59
N GLN A 100 8.65 7.96 -6.53
CA GLN A 100 7.26 7.95 -6.09
C GLN A 100 7.09 8.87 -4.89
N TYR A 101 6.13 9.79 -4.96
CA TYR A 101 5.70 10.57 -3.81
C TYR A 101 4.93 9.68 -2.83
N ASP A 102 5.33 9.66 -1.57
CA ASP A 102 4.58 9.01 -0.51
C ASP A 102 3.48 9.95 -0.01
N ALA A 103 2.26 9.66 -0.43
CA ALA A 103 1.08 10.44 -0.06
C ALA A 103 0.44 10.00 1.26
N THR A 104 1.02 9.04 1.97
CA THR A 104 0.43 8.52 3.21
C THR A 104 0.46 9.53 4.36
N PRO A 105 -0.56 9.54 5.25
CA PRO A 105 -1.81 8.77 5.14
C PRO A 105 -2.77 9.36 4.10
N PHE A 106 -3.50 8.48 3.41
CA PHE A 106 -4.61 8.86 2.54
C PHE A 106 -5.78 7.89 2.72
N ASN A 107 -6.98 8.30 2.30
CA ASN A 107 -8.14 7.45 2.36
C ASN A 107 -8.85 7.36 1.00
N SER A 108 -9.57 6.26 0.83
CA SER A 108 -10.53 6.05 -0.26
C SER A 108 -11.82 5.51 0.32
N THR A 109 -12.93 5.74 -0.38
CA THR A 109 -14.24 5.27 0.05
C THR A 109 -14.89 4.50 -1.09
N VAL A 110 -15.40 3.31 -0.79
CA VAL A 110 -16.13 2.47 -1.73
C VAL A 110 -17.56 2.31 -1.23
N ASP A 111 -18.51 2.51 -2.14
CA ASP A 111 -19.92 2.21 -1.90
C ASP A 111 -20.15 0.70 -1.96
N SER A 112 -20.65 0.11 -0.87
CA SER A 112 -20.93 -1.33 -0.75
C SER A 112 -22.39 -1.56 -0.36
N GLY A 113 -23.33 -0.97 -1.12
CA GLY A 113 -24.78 -1.14 -0.90
C GLY A 113 -25.27 -0.42 0.36
N SER A 114 -25.53 -1.13 1.45
CA SER A 114 -25.99 -0.54 2.73
C SER A 114 -24.87 0.10 3.56
N GLU A 115 -23.62 -0.04 3.15
CA GLU A 115 -22.44 0.45 3.87
C GLU A 115 -21.55 1.29 2.96
N PHE A 116 -20.72 2.17 3.55
CA PHE A 116 -19.46 2.59 2.93
C PHE A 116 -18.32 1.76 3.53
N VAL A 117 -17.33 1.44 2.71
CA VAL A 117 -16.06 0.93 3.19
C VAL A 117 -15.02 2.03 3.00
N VAL A 118 -14.53 2.59 4.09
CA VAL A 118 -13.44 3.56 4.08
C VAL A 118 -12.15 2.81 4.32
N GLN A 119 -11.23 2.88 3.37
CA GLN A 119 -9.87 2.37 3.50
C GLN A 119 -8.93 3.54 3.80
N LEU A 120 -8.30 3.51 4.95
CA LEU A 120 -7.28 4.46 5.37
C LEU A 120 -5.91 3.79 5.24
N VAL A 121 -5.12 4.18 4.25
CA VAL A 121 -3.73 3.73 4.11
C VAL A 121 -2.84 4.62 4.97
N ARG A 122 -2.25 4.04 6.01
CA ARG A 122 -1.42 4.75 7.01
C ARG A 122 0.06 4.77 6.64
N VAL A 123 0.53 3.68 6.06
CA VAL A 123 1.93 3.48 5.66
C VAL A 123 1.97 2.84 4.30
N SER A 124 2.91 3.27 3.46
CA SER A 124 3.23 2.65 2.18
C SER A 124 4.70 2.90 1.90
N GLU A 125 5.54 1.90 2.17
CA GLU A 125 6.99 2.06 2.13
C GLU A 125 7.66 0.94 1.33
N PRO A 126 8.73 1.24 0.57
CA PRO A 126 9.55 0.20 -0.02
C PRO A 126 10.36 -0.51 1.07
N VAL A 127 10.47 -1.82 0.94
CA VAL A 127 11.26 -2.68 1.82
C VAL A 127 12.50 -3.18 1.09
N GLU A 128 12.37 -3.45 -0.21
CA GLU A 128 13.45 -3.87 -1.09
C GLU A 128 13.27 -3.25 -2.47
N GLU A 129 14.36 -2.79 -3.06
CA GLU A 129 14.39 -2.21 -4.40
C GLU A 129 15.64 -2.71 -5.12
N SER A 130 15.42 -3.35 -6.27
CA SER A 130 16.50 -3.81 -7.15
C SER A 130 16.03 -3.92 -8.61
N ASP A 131 16.94 -4.28 -9.50
CA ASP A 131 16.62 -4.55 -10.91
C ASP A 131 15.72 -5.80 -11.10
N LYS A 132 15.61 -6.65 -10.08
CA LYS A 132 14.91 -7.93 -10.13
C LYS A 132 13.64 -7.98 -9.30
N VAL A 133 13.53 -7.13 -8.31
CA VAL A 133 12.41 -7.16 -7.37
C VAL A 133 12.15 -5.79 -6.77
N PHE A 134 10.88 -5.52 -6.53
CA PHE A 134 10.45 -4.39 -5.71
C PHE A 134 9.46 -4.90 -4.67
N VAL A 135 9.78 -4.71 -3.39
CA VAL A 135 8.93 -5.12 -2.27
C VAL A 135 8.40 -3.88 -1.57
N ARG A 136 7.08 -3.84 -1.39
CA ARG A 136 6.38 -2.79 -0.67
C ARG A 136 5.62 -3.36 0.52
N ARG A 137 5.74 -2.70 1.66
CA ARG A 137 4.89 -2.89 2.82
C ARG A 137 3.84 -1.79 2.88
N SER A 138 2.59 -2.14 3.16
CA SER A 138 1.55 -1.16 3.48
C SER A 138 0.77 -1.58 4.72
N LEU A 139 0.37 -0.57 5.51
CA LEU A 139 -0.53 -0.71 6.64
C LEU A 139 -1.79 0.10 6.34
N ASP A 140 -2.94 -0.53 6.46
CA ASP A 140 -4.23 0.12 6.28
C ASP A 140 -5.21 -0.21 7.40
N THR A 141 -6.27 0.60 7.47
CA THR A 141 -7.42 0.35 8.32
C THR A 141 -8.66 0.38 7.44
N GLN A 142 -9.47 -0.66 7.50
CA GLN A 142 -10.76 -0.74 6.81
C GLN A 142 -11.88 -0.48 7.82
N ILE A 143 -12.71 0.52 7.54
CA ILE A 143 -13.79 0.97 8.39
C ILE A 143 -15.10 0.78 7.61
N ARG A 144 -16.00 -0.06 8.11
CA ARG A 144 -17.33 -0.28 7.55
C ARG A 144 -18.32 0.61 8.28
N VAL A 145 -18.98 1.48 7.54
CA VAL A 145 -19.92 2.47 8.09
C VAL A 145 -21.31 2.20 7.55
N ASP A 146 -22.28 2.05 8.42
CA ASP A 146 -23.68 1.96 8.07
C ASP A 146 -24.18 3.28 7.50
N LYS A 147 -24.76 3.26 6.30
CA LYS A 147 -25.20 4.48 5.61
C LYS A 147 -26.40 5.16 6.26
N MET A 148 -27.28 4.39 6.88
CA MET A 148 -28.50 4.95 7.49
C MET A 148 -28.21 5.63 8.83
N THR A 149 -27.31 5.06 9.61
CA THR A 149 -27.04 5.53 10.98
C THR A 149 -25.75 6.34 11.10
N GLY A 150 -24.88 6.28 10.09
CA GLY A 150 -23.52 6.87 10.15
C GLY A 150 -22.61 6.19 11.17
N ARG A 151 -22.99 5.02 11.73
CA ARG A 151 -22.21 4.33 12.74
C ARG A 151 -21.22 3.34 12.13
N ILE A 152 -20.09 3.22 12.77
CA ILE A 152 -19.09 2.21 12.45
C ILE A 152 -19.64 0.84 12.85
N ARG A 153 -19.76 -0.09 11.90
CA ARG A 153 -20.17 -1.48 12.13
C ARG A 153 -19.03 -2.40 12.46
N ALA A 154 -17.93 -2.21 11.73
CA ALA A 154 -16.73 -3.02 11.91
C ALA A 154 -15.49 -2.23 11.53
N VAL A 155 -14.37 -2.57 12.15
CA VAL A 155 -13.08 -2.02 11.83
C VAL A 155 -12.01 -3.11 11.93
N GLU A 156 -11.13 -3.15 10.95
CA GLU A 156 -10.03 -4.11 10.85
C GLU A 156 -8.77 -3.38 10.38
N SER A 157 -7.61 -3.80 10.85
CA SER A 157 -6.32 -3.34 10.32
C SER A 157 -5.76 -4.39 9.37
N GLY A 158 -5.06 -3.93 8.34
CA GLY A 158 -4.37 -4.77 7.37
C GLY A 158 -2.89 -4.46 7.31
N GLU A 159 -2.07 -5.49 7.17
CA GLU A 159 -0.68 -5.40 6.74
C GLU A 159 -0.52 -6.17 5.45
N GLN A 160 -0.08 -5.50 4.39
CA GLN A 160 0.16 -6.12 3.11
C GLN A 160 1.64 -6.00 2.73
N LEU A 161 2.23 -7.13 2.39
CA LEU A 161 3.52 -7.24 1.74
C LEU A 161 3.28 -7.60 0.28
N THR A 162 3.72 -6.73 -0.62
CA THR A 162 3.54 -6.91 -2.06
C THR A 162 4.89 -6.93 -2.73
N THR A 163 5.16 -7.98 -3.49
CA THR A 163 6.38 -8.16 -4.27
C THR A 163 6.05 -8.10 -5.75
N TYR A 164 6.78 -7.27 -6.47
CA TYR A 164 6.70 -7.14 -7.92
C TYR A 164 7.94 -7.73 -8.55
N TYR A 165 7.76 -8.48 -9.63
CA TYR A 165 8.82 -9.09 -10.43
C TYR A 165 8.64 -8.70 -11.90
N PRO A 166 9.70 -8.25 -12.60
CA PRO A 166 9.64 -8.11 -14.04
C PRO A 166 9.63 -9.51 -14.69
N GLU A 167 8.57 -9.82 -15.47
CA GLU A 167 8.46 -11.08 -16.22
C GLU A 167 9.00 -10.90 -17.64
N GLN A 168 8.54 -9.84 -18.30
CA GLN A 168 9.00 -9.39 -19.60
C GLN A 168 8.66 -7.91 -19.77
N ASP A 169 9.11 -7.26 -20.83
CA ASP A 169 8.75 -5.86 -21.05
C ASP A 169 7.24 -5.68 -21.14
N GLY A 170 6.73 -4.74 -20.35
CA GLY A 170 5.31 -4.46 -20.25
C GLY A 170 4.48 -5.50 -19.46
N LEU A 171 5.10 -6.47 -18.79
CA LEU A 171 4.42 -7.43 -17.94
C LEU A 171 5.16 -7.60 -16.60
N VAL A 172 4.44 -7.45 -15.50
CA VAL A 172 4.95 -7.73 -14.15
C VAL A 172 4.07 -8.77 -13.47
N LYS A 173 4.71 -9.65 -12.69
CA LYS A 173 4.03 -10.50 -11.71
C LYS A 173 3.98 -9.77 -10.39
N ARG A 174 2.82 -9.74 -9.77
CA ARG A 174 2.60 -9.22 -8.42
C ARG A 174 2.21 -10.35 -7.50
N GLU A 175 2.97 -10.58 -6.46
CA GLU A 175 2.63 -11.47 -5.36
C GLU A 175 2.26 -10.64 -4.12
N SER A 176 1.19 -11.02 -3.45
CA SER A 176 0.70 -10.32 -2.27
C SER A 176 0.50 -11.29 -1.12
N SER A 177 0.93 -10.89 0.06
CA SER A 177 0.61 -11.54 1.33
C SER A 177 -0.07 -10.49 2.21
N ALA A 178 -1.31 -10.73 2.60
CA ALA A 178 -2.12 -9.82 3.40
C ALA A 178 -2.48 -10.48 4.74
N LYS A 179 -2.15 -9.81 5.83
CA LYS A 179 -2.51 -10.22 7.19
C LYS A 179 -3.52 -9.21 7.75
N VAL A 180 -4.66 -9.73 8.20
CA VAL A 180 -5.76 -8.93 8.76
C VAL A 180 -5.76 -9.10 10.26
N PHE A 181 -6.03 -8.01 10.98
CA PHE A 181 -6.06 -7.93 12.43
C PHE A 181 -7.39 -7.34 12.91
N ASP A 182 -7.83 -7.78 14.08
CA ASP A 182 -9.00 -7.20 14.76
C ASP A 182 -8.71 -5.78 15.29
N ALA A 183 -9.71 -5.16 15.89
CA ALA A 183 -9.60 -3.82 16.48
C ALA A 183 -8.57 -3.73 17.62
N ASN A 184 -8.21 -4.85 18.25
CA ASN A 184 -7.20 -4.93 19.31
C ASN A 184 -5.79 -5.22 18.76
N GLY A 185 -5.64 -5.39 17.45
CA GLY A 185 -4.37 -5.72 16.81
C GLY A 185 -4.02 -7.20 16.82
N ASN A 186 -4.95 -8.10 17.18
CA ASN A 186 -4.73 -9.54 17.11
C ASN A 186 -4.95 -10.08 15.70
N PRO A 187 -4.13 -11.02 15.22
CA PRO A 187 -4.28 -11.54 13.87
C PRO A 187 -5.54 -12.40 13.71
N LEU A 188 -6.29 -12.12 12.64
CA LEU A 188 -7.49 -12.85 12.25
C LEU A 188 -7.25 -13.80 11.08
N LEU A 189 -6.57 -13.29 10.05
CA LEU A 189 -6.44 -13.95 8.76
C LEU A 189 -5.10 -13.66 8.12
N LEU A 190 -4.52 -14.64 7.43
CA LEU A 190 -3.43 -14.47 6.48
C LEU A 190 -3.87 -15.02 5.12
N GLY A 191 -3.83 -14.17 4.10
CA GLY A 191 -4.13 -14.54 2.71
C GLY A 191 -2.91 -14.34 1.82
N LYS A 192 -2.77 -15.19 0.77
CA LYS A 192 -1.76 -14.99 -0.27
C LYS A 192 -2.40 -15.13 -1.64
N SER A 193 -1.96 -14.25 -2.53
CA SER A 193 -2.45 -14.18 -3.90
C SER A 193 -1.34 -13.77 -4.86
N PHE A 194 -1.58 -13.98 -6.14
CA PHE A 194 -0.78 -13.37 -7.20
C PHE A 194 -1.67 -12.85 -8.33
N SER A 195 -1.12 -11.93 -9.10
CA SER A 195 -1.71 -11.40 -10.33
C SER A 195 -0.61 -11.08 -11.32
N TYR A 196 -1.01 -10.91 -12.58
CA TYR A 196 -0.19 -10.31 -13.60
C TYR A 196 -0.77 -8.94 -13.96
N GLU A 197 0.12 -7.96 -14.13
CA GLU A 197 -0.25 -6.60 -14.49
C GLU A 197 0.45 -6.24 -15.80
N THR A 198 -0.32 -5.68 -16.74
CA THR A 198 0.17 -5.25 -18.06
C THR A 198 0.35 -3.74 -18.07
N ARG A 199 1.47 -3.25 -18.60
CA ARG A 199 1.71 -1.82 -18.76
C ARG A 199 0.81 -1.26 -19.84
N VAL A 200 -0.04 -0.31 -19.48
CA VAL A 200 -0.98 0.36 -20.42
C VAL A 200 -0.49 1.73 -20.84
N ALA A 201 0.43 2.34 -20.08
CA ALA A 201 1.11 3.57 -20.48
C ALA A 201 2.52 3.64 -19.88
N PRO A 202 3.49 4.22 -20.62
CA PRO A 202 4.80 4.50 -20.08
C PRO A 202 4.74 5.57 -18.97
N PHE A 203 5.76 5.62 -18.13
CA PHE A 203 5.87 6.65 -17.11
C PHE A 203 5.91 8.05 -17.71
N GLN A 204 5.13 8.95 -17.11
CA GLN A 204 5.16 10.38 -17.35
C GLN A 204 5.21 11.11 -15.99
N PRO A 205 6.10 12.11 -15.82
CA PRO A 205 6.08 12.97 -14.63
C PRO A 205 4.71 13.66 -14.47
N GLN A 206 4.29 13.81 -13.21
CA GLN A 206 3.01 14.42 -12.88
C GLN A 206 3.25 15.78 -12.18
N ASP A 207 2.54 16.82 -12.59
CA ASP A 207 2.59 18.10 -11.88
C ASP A 207 1.77 18.04 -10.58
N VAL A 208 0.64 17.35 -10.62
CA VAL A 208 -0.27 17.19 -9.49
C VAL A 208 -0.52 15.71 -9.22
N TYR A 209 -0.38 15.29 -7.97
CA TYR A 209 -0.69 13.93 -7.51
C TYR A 209 -1.48 14.00 -6.20
N GLN A 210 -2.67 13.38 -6.18
CA GLN A 210 -3.60 13.42 -5.04
C GLN A 210 -3.86 14.84 -4.50
N GLY A 211 -4.07 15.79 -5.43
CA GLY A 211 -4.37 17.19 -5.13
C GLY A 211 -3.18 18.02 -4.64
N LYS A 212 -1.96 17.49 -4.66
CA LYS A 212 -0.73 18.19 -4.28
C LYS A 212 0.09 18.56 -5.51
N ASP A 213 0.69 19.76 -5.52
CA ASP A 213 1.72 20.15 -6.50
C ASP A 213 3.00 19.35 -6.20
N VAL A 214 3.03 18.10 -6.73
CA VAL A 214 4.12 17.17 -6.46
C VAL A 214 5.40 17.57 -7.16
N ARG A 215 5.32 18.35 -8.23
CA ARG A 215 6.49 18.86 -8.94
C ARG A 215 7.28 19.83 -8.07
N SER A 216 6.60 20.85 -7.52
CA SER A 216 7.24 21.83 -6.63
C SER A 216 7.82 21.14 -5.39
N ILE A 217 7.05 20.26 -4.76
CA ILE A 217 7.48 19.49 -3.59
C ILE A 217 8.72 18.65 -3.90
N PHE A 218 8.81 18.07 -5.11
CA PHE A 218 9.96 17.26 -5.52
C PHE A 218 11.23 18.10 -5.72
N LEU A 219 11.11 19.29 -6.31
CA LEU A 219 12.23 20.20 -6.48
C LEU A 219 12.82 20.61 -5.14
N ASP A 220 11.99 20.92 -4.16
CA ASP A 220 12.42 21.25 -2.79
C ASP A 220 13.08 20.05 -2.10
N PHE A 221 12.52 18.86 -2.26
CA PHE A 221 13.09 17.62 -1.74
C PHE A 221 14.49 17.36 -2.32
N MET A 222 14.67 17.51 -3.64
CA MET A 222 15.97 17.30 -4.30
C MET A 222 16.99 18.34 -3.89
N LYS A 223 16.59 19.60 -3.70
CA LYS A 223 17.45 20.67 -3.20
C LYS A 223 17.96 20.35 -1.79
N ALA A 224 17.07 20.02 -0.86
CA ALA A 224 17.44 19.65 0.51
C ALA A 224 18.38 18.44 0.55
N ARG A 225 18.16 17.46 -0.32
CA ARG A 225 19.01 16.28 -0.45
C ARG A 225 20.44 16.61 -0.94
N LYS A 226 20.56 17.52 -1.93
CA LYS A 226 21.87 17.98 -2.41
C LYS A 226 22.64 18.75 -1.31
N GLU A 227 21.96 19.60 -0.56
CA GLU A 227 22.55 20.36 0.57
C GLU A 227 23.04 19.43 1.70
N SER A 228 22.25 18.41 2.05
CA SER A 228 22.64 17.42 3.06
C SER A 228 23.84 16.58 2.65
N ALA A 229 23.96 16.23 1.36
CA ALA A 229 25.09 15.48 0.84
C ALA A 229 26.40 16.30 0.87
N GLN A 230 26.33 17.60 0.63
CA GLN A 230 27.48 18.51 0.67
C GLN A 230 27.98 18.76 2.11
N SER A 231 27.06 18.86 3.09
CA SER A 231 27.42 19.05 4.49
C SER A 231 28.05 17.82 5.15
N GLY A 232 27.68 16.61 4.69
CA GLY A 232 28.24 15.35 5.19
C GLY A 232 29.63 15.00 4.65
N SER A 233 30.09 15.63 3.55
CA SER A 233 31.42 15.42 2.97
C SER A 233 32.51 16.34 3.53
N SER A 234 32.18 17.20 4.49
CA SER A 234 33.11 18.18 5.09
C SER A 234 33.58 17.80 6.50
N GLN A 235 33.36 16.57 6.92
CA GLN A 235 33.90 15.98 8.16
C GLN A 235 34.82 14.81 7.81
#